data_20afef609d2e4ace57ff343982c4b2c7
#
_entry.id   20afef609d2e4ace57ff343982c4b2c7
#
_cell.length_a   1.000
_cell.length_b   1.000
_cell.length_c   1.000
_cell.angle_alpha   90.00
_cell.angle_beta   90.00
_cell.angle_gamma   90.00
#
_symmetry.space_group_name_H-M   'P 1'
#
loop_
_entity.id
_entity.type
_entity.pdbx_description
1 polymer ?
#
loop_
_entity_poly.entity_id
_entity_poly.type
_entity_poly.pdbx_seq_one_letter_code
_entity_poly.pdbx_strand_id
1 'polypeptide(L)'
;MYASQYMQNPMKYIATMHGTDKDLAAHMTIIYHFGKVIGGQNIKDVFCPVPEKYYLESLYYDMASYMHDVENQPMYVILSLCRILAYVKSHLYLSKEQGGLYALKFLPEKNHAIILQALSCYRGNQTMQVNDEIRLFVKNVSYMIQNNQ
;
A
#
# COMPACT_ATOMS: atom_id res chain seq x y z
N MET A 1 15.35 -15.06 9.85
CA MET A 1 14.71 -15.27 11.18
C MET A 1 13.62 -16.36 11.13
N TYR A 2 12.60 -16.27 10.29
CA TYR A 2 11.49 -17.25 10.25
C TYR A 2 11.92 -18.67 9.85
N ALA A 3 12.76 -18.82 8.82
CA ALA A 3 13.23 -20.14 8.37
C ALA A 3 13.96 -20.93 9.45
N SER A 4 14.78 -20.28 10.30
CA SER A 4 15.49 -20.95 11.38
C SER A 4 14.54 -21.47 12.47
N GLN A 5 13.50 -20.71 12.80
CA GLN A 5 12.48 -21.14 13.77
C GLN A 5 11.67 -22.35 13.25
N TYR A 6 11.30 -22.34 11.96
CA TYR A 6 10.64 -23.46 11.32
C TYR A 6 11.52 -24.72 11.34
N MET A 7 12.79 -24.59 10.97
CA MET A 7 13.73 -25.72 10.95
C MET A 7 13.98 -26.33 12.31
N GLN A 8 13.92 -25.53 13.40
CA GLN A 8 14.09 -26.04 14.78
C GLN A 8 12.90 -26.86 15.27
N ASN A 9 11.70 -26.42 15.00
CA ASN A 9 10.48 -27.12 15.41
C ASN A 9 9.28 -26.73 14.51
N PRO A 10 9.10 -27.44 13.37
CA PRO A 10 8.03 -27.11 12.42
C PRO A 10 6.63 -27.14 13.02
N MET A 11 6.33 -28.13 13.86
CA MET A 11 5.00 -28.27 14.48
C MET A 11 4.68 -27.12 15.43
N LYS A 12 5.65 -26.73 16.27
CA LYS A 12 5.49 -25.57 17.17
C LYS A 12 5.36 -24.28 16.37
N TYR A 13 6.18 -24.11 15.33
CA TYR A 13 6.13 -22.94 14.46
C TYR A 13 4.76 -22.79 13.80
N ILE A 14 4.26 -23.86 13.16
CA ILE A 14 2.93 -23.88 12.51
C ILE A 14 1.83 -23.60 13.54
N ALA A 15 1.89 -24.18 14.74
CA ALA A 15 0.92 -23.97 15.80
C ALA A 15 0.88 -22.52 16.32
N THR A 16 1.96 -21.75 16.15
CA THR A 16 2.03 -20.33 16.53
C THR A 16 1.68 -19.38 15.40
N MET A 17 1.61 -19.86 14.15
CA MET A 17 1.28 -19.06 12.96
C MET A 17 -0.23 -18.94 12.74
N HIS A 18 -0.96 -18.66 13.81
CA HIS A 18 -2.39 -18.38 13.74
C HIS A 18 -2.62 -16.88 13.95
N GLY A 19 -3.32 -16.25 13.03
CA GLY A 19 -3.65 -14.85 13.12
C GLY A 19 -4.51 -14.40 11.94
N THR A 20 -5.10 -13.21 12.07
CA THR A 20 -5.78 -12.55 10.96
C THR A 20 -4.74 -11.78 10.17
N ASP A 21 -4.55 -12.13 8.91
CA ASP A 21 -3.75 -11.35 7.98
C ASP A 21 -4.61 -10.18 7.45
N LYS A 22 -4.33 -8.98 7.95
CA LYS A 22 -5.09 -7.77 7.57
C LYS A 22 -4.81 -7.33 6.13
N ASP A 23 -3.65 -7.71 5.57
CA ASP A 23 -3.26 -7.35 4.20
C ASP A 23 -3.83 -8.31 3.15
N LEU A 24 -4.31 -9.47 3.57
CA LEU A 24 -4.77 -10.52 2.64
C LEU A 24 -5.84 -10.01 1.67
N ALA A 25 -6.77 -9.19 2.15
CA ALA A 25 -7.83 -8.64 1.31
C ALA A 25 -7.27 -7.75 0.19
N ALA A 26 -6.25 -6.93 0.47
CA ALA A 26 -5.59 -6.12 -0.55
C ALA A 26 -4.84 -6.98 -1.57
N HIS A 27 -4.08 -7.99 -1.11
CA HIS A 27 -3.36 -8.91 -1.98
C HIS A 27 -4.31 -9.70 -2.90
N MET A 28 -5.38 -10.27 -2.34
CA MET A 28 -6.37 -11.03 -3.11
C MET A 28 -7.11 -10.17 -4.12
N THR A 29 -7.41 -8.91 -3.79
CA THR A 29 -8.01 -7.95 -4.73
C THR A 29 -7.10 -7.72 -5.93
N ILE A 30 -5.81 -7.49 -5.71
CA ILE A 30 -4.85 -7.28 -6.80
C ILE A 30 -4.67 -8.54 -7.64
N ILE A 31 -4.60 -9.73 -7.03
CA ILE A 31 -4.54 -11.00 -7.76
C ILE A 31 -5.79 -11.18 -8.61
N TYR A 32 -6.98 -10.94 -8.07
CA TYR A 32 -8.24 -11.12 -8.79
C TYR A 32 -8.35 -10.22 -10.02
N HIS A 33 -7.89 -8.96 -9.94
CA HIS A 33 -8.01 -7.99 -11.03
C HIS A 33 -6.85 -8.04 -12.04
N PHE A 34 -5.63 -8.37 -11.58
CA PHE A 34 -4.41 -8.21 -12.40
C PHE A 34 -3.51 -9.44 -12.43
N GLY A 35 -3.85 -10.49 -11.70
CA GLY A 35 -3.07 -11.72 -11.66
C GLY A 35 -2.97 -12.36 -13.06
N LYS A 36 -1.83 -13.02 -13.31
CA LYS A 36 -1.60 -13.80 -14.53
C LYS A 36 -1.38 -15.25 -14.17
N VAL A 37 -2.15 -16.13 -14.82
CA VAL A 37 -2.00 -17.59 -14.66
C VAL A 37 -0.78 -18.06 -15.43
N ILE A 38 0.16 -18.69 -14.73
CA ILE A 38 1.32 -19.35 -15.33
C ILE A 38 1.00 -20.83 -15.61
N GLY A 39 0.13 -21.43 -14.80
CA GLY A 39 -0.34 -22.81 -14.95
C GLY A 39 -1.50 -23.10 -14.01
N GLY A 40 -2.37 -24.04 -14.36
CA GLY A 40 -3.57 -24.38 -13.58
C GLY A 40 -4.85 -23.71 -14.09
N GLN A 41 -5.81 -23.50 -13.19
CA GLN A 41 -7.12 -22.93 -13.50
C GLN A 41 -7.06 -21.39 -13.59
N ASN A 42 -8.08 -20.79 -14.23
CA ASN A 42 -8.19 -19.33 -14.26
C ASN A 42 -8.45 -18.76 -12.86
N ILE A 43 -7.91 -17.56 -12.61
CA ILE A 43 -8.01 -16.91 -11.30
C ILE A 43 -9.46 -16.76 -10.87
N LYS A 44 -10.35 -16.35 -11.77
CA LYS A 44 -11.77 -16.12 -11.49
C LYS A 44 -12.58 -17.39 -11.28
N ASP A 45 -12.04 -18.55 -11.67
CA ASP A 45 -12.66 -19.86 -11.42
C ASP A 45 -12.28 -20.41 -10.03
N VAL A 46 -11.18 -19.88 -9.45
CA VAL A 46 -10.65 -20.34 -8.15
C VAL A 46 -10.94 -19.35 -7.03
N PHE A 47 -10.88 -18.05 -7.31
CA PHE A 47 -11.03 -16.98 -6.31
C PHE A 47 -12.28 -16.15 -6.57
N CYS A 48 -13.03 -15.90 -5.49
CA CYS A 48 -14.13 -14.95 -5.52
C CYS A 48 -13.59 -13.50 -5.42
N PRO A 49 -14.34 -12.51 -5.96
CA PRO A 49 -14.00 -11.11 -5.75
C PRO A 49 -14.04 -10.75 -4.26
N VAL A 50 -13.07 -9.99 -3.79
CA VAL A 50 -13.06 -9.48 -2.42
C VAL A 50 -14.08 -8.34 -2.33
N PRO A 51 -15.03 -8.37 -1.36
CA PRO A 51 -15.91 -7.25 -1.13
C PRO A 51 -15.12 -5.97 -0.81
N GLU A 52 -15.54 -4.86 -1.40
CA GLU A 52 -14.84 -3.56 -1.33
C GLU A 52 -14.53 -3.13 0.10
N LYS A 53 -15.46 -3.36 1.01
CA LYS A 53 -15.28 -3.01 2.43
C LYS A 53 -14.01 -3.64 3.03
N TYR A 54 -13.70 -4.90 2.71
CA TYR A 54 -12.52 -5.59 3.24
C TYR A 54 -11.22 -5.08 2.59
N TYR A 55 -11.31 -4.70 1.31
CA TYR A 55 -10.19 -4.03 0.65
C TYR A 55 -9.88 -2.68 1.29
N LEU A 56 -10.91 -1.86 1.55
CA LEU A 56 -10.75 -0.58 2.26
C LEU A 56 -10.23 -0.76 3.69
N GLU A 57 -10.76 -1.74 4.44
CA GLU A 57 -10.27 -2.07 5.79
C GLU A 57 -8.76 -2.42 5.78
N SER A 58 -8.31 -3.17 4.77
CA SER A 58 -6.89 -3.49 4.57
C SER A 58 -6.05 -2.23 4.30
N LEU A 59 -6.51 -1.34 3.42
CA LEU A 59 -5.82 -0.09 3.13
C LEU A 59 -5.74 0.84 4.36
N TYR A 60 -6.80 0.94 5.14
CA TYR A 60 -6.80 1.76 6.37
C TYR A 60 -5.94 1.15 7.48
N TYR A 61 -5.87 -0.16 7.54
CA TYR A 61 -4.96 -0.85 8.45
C TYR A 61 -3.49 -0.49 8.16
N ASP A 62 -3.07 -0.54 6.88
CA ASP A 62 -1.74 -0.11 6.46
C ASP A 62 -1.48 1.36 6.82
N MET A 63 -2.45 2.23 6.55
CA MET A 63 -2.31 3.66 6.84
C MET A 63 -2.09 3.97 8.32
N ALA A 64 -2.55 3.12 9.23
CA ALA A 64 -2.42 3.36 10.67
C ALA A 64 -0.96 3.47 11.13
N SER A 65 -0.02 2.82 10.44
CA SER A 65 1.41 2.86 10.73
C SER A 65 2.16 3.98 10.01
N TYR A 66 1.58 4.64 9.00
CA TYR A 66 2.30 5.52 8.07
C TYR A 66 2.95 6.74 8.74
N MET A 67 2.36 7.28 9.82
CA MET A 67 2.98 8.37 10.58
C MET A 67 4.28 7.95 11.29
N HIS A 68 4.42 6.67 11.61
CA HIS A 68 5.64 6.09 12.15
C HIS A 68 6.60 5.66 11.03
N ASP A 69 6.06 4.97 10.04
CA ASP A 69 6.86 4.35 8.96
C ASP A 69 7.51 5.39 8.04
N VAL A 70 6.93 6.59 7.93
CA VAL A 70 7.50 7.67 7.14
C VAL A 70 8.93 8.02 7.54
N GLU A 71 9.29 7.87 8.82
CA GLU A 71 10.63 8.17 9.33
C GLU A 71 11.71 7.29 8.69
N ASN A 72 11.37 6.06 8.34
CA ASN A 72 12.31 5.08 7.77
C ASN A 72 12.07 4.82 6.27
N GLN A 73 10.84 5.02 5.79
CA GLN A 73 10.43 4.64 4.44
C GLN A 73 9.56 5.74 3.77
N PRO A 74 10.05 7.00 3.69
CA PRO A 74 9.24 8.13 3.23
C PRO A 74 8.69 7.94 1.82
N MET A 75 9.50 7.50 0.88
CA MET A 75 9.07 7.22 -0.50
C MET A 75 7.94 6.20 -0.54
N TYR A 76 8.08 5.11 0.21
CA TYR A 76 7.09 4.05 0.25
C TYR A 76 5.74 4.57 0.77
N VAL A 77 5.75 5.30 1.89
CA VAL A 77 4.55 5.85 2.53
C VAL A 77 3.85 6.87 1.62
N ILE A 78 4.60 7.82 1.05
CA ILE A 78 4.04 8.85 0.16
C ILE A 78 3.34 8.23 -1.04
N LEU A 79 4.01 7.32 -1.75
CA LEU A 79 3.44 6.70 -2.95
C LEU A 79 2.32 5.71 -2.62
N SER A 80 2.33 5.08 -1.45
CA SER A 80 1.22 4.26 -0.98
C SER A 80 -0.01 5.11 -0.69
N LEU A 81 0.13 6.26 -0.01
CA LEU A 81 -0.96 7.23 0.18
C LEU A 81 -1.53 7.74 -1.14
N CYS A 82 -0.68 8.01 -2.13
CA CYS A 82 -1.13 8.42 -3.47
C CYS A 82 -1.99 7.33 -4.14
N ARG A 83 -1.63 6.05 -3.99
CA ARG A 83 -2.45 4.92 -4.48
C ARG A 83 -3.79 4.81 -3.77
N ILE A 84 -3.77 4.92 -2.44
CA ILE A 84 -4.99 4.84 -1.63
C ILE A 84 -5.93 6.00 -1.99
N LEU A 85 -5.38 7.21 -2.15
CA LEU A 85 -6.15 8.38 -2.59
C LEU A 85 -6.81 8.14 -3.95
N ALA A 86 -6.09 7.55 -4.91
CA ALA A 86 -6.64 7.24 -6.23
C ALA A 86 -7.79 6.23 -6.15
N TYR A 87 -7.68 5.24 -5.28
CA TYR A 87 -8.75 4.28 -5.07
C TYR A 87 -9.98 4.92 -4.40
N VAL A 88 -9.78 5.63 -3.29
CA VAL A 88 -10.89 6.25 -2.54
C VAL A 88 -11.62 7.32 -3.37
N LYS A 89 -10.89 8.05 -4.23
CA LYS A 89 -11.49 9.10 -5.09
C LYS A 89 -12.11 8.59 -6.38
N SER A 90 -11.58 7.54 -6.98
CA SER A 90 -11.91 7.16 -8.36
C SER A 90 -11.96 5.64 -8.57
N HIS A 91 -11.91 4.83 -7.52
CA HIS A 91 -11.89 3.36 -7.57
C HIS A 91 -10.82 2.78 -8.51
N LEU A 92 -9.67 3.49 -8.62
CA LEU A 92 -8.56 3.09 -9.48
C LEU A 92 -7.54 2.26 -8.70
N TYR A 93 -7.28 1.05 -9.18
CA TYR A 93 -6.18 0.21 -8.70
C TYR A 93 -4.90 0.59 -9.46
N LEU A 94 -4.02 1.34 -8.83
CA LEU A 94 -2.81 1.88 -9.45
C LEU A 94 -1.54 1.29 -8.81
N SER A 95 -0.46 1.22 -9.61
CA SER A 95 0.90 1.03 -9.07
C SER A 95 1.34 2.26 -8.26
N LYS A 96 2.42 2.16 -7.49
CA LYS A 96 3.00 3.30 -6.76
C LYS A 96 3.32 4.47 -7.70
N GLU A 97 3.92 4.18 -8.84
CA GLU A 97 4.25 5.21 -9.82
C GLU A 97 3.00 5.86 -10.41
N GLN A 98 2.03 5.07 -10.84
CA GLN A 98 0.77 5.58 -11.36
C GLN A 98 -0.02 6.37 -10.33
N GLY A 99 -0.01 5.92 -9.06
CA GLY A 99 -0.63 6.64 -7.93
C GLY A 99 0.01 8.01 -7.70
N GLY A 100 1.35 8.09 -7.74
CA GLY A 100 2.06 9.37 -7.66
C GLY A 100 1.69 10.31 -8.81
N LEU A 101 1.67 9.81 -10.05
CA LEU A 101 1.27 10.60 -11.22
C LEU A 101 -0.21 11.05 -11.17
N TYR A 102 -1.09 10.22 -10.63
CA TYR A 102 -2.49 10.57 -10.38
C TYR A 102 -2.59 11.69 -9.34
N ALA A 103 -1.88 11.56 -8.23
CA ALA A 103 -1.92 12.53 -7.13
C ALA A 103 -1.43 13.93 -7.56
N LEU A 104 -0.48 14.04 -8.49
CA LEU A 104 -0.06 15.33 -9.08
C LEU A 104 -1.19 16.08 -9.80
N LYS A 105 -2.24 15.39 -10.25
CA LYS A 105 -3.40 16.02 -10.90
C LYS A 105 -4.47 16.45 -9.89
N PHE A 106 -4.47 15.86 -8.71
CA PHE A 106 -5.52 16.02 -7.71
C PHE A 106 -5.10 16.89 -6.52
N LEU A 107 -3.84 16.77 -6.10
CA LEU A 107 -3.34 17.49 -4.94
C LEU A 107 -2.82 18.87 -5.33
N PRO A 108 -2.92 19.87 -4.43
CA PRO A 108 -2.41 21.21 -4.66
C PRO A 108 -0.92 21.22 -5.02
N GLU A 109 -0.49 22.20 -5.83
CA GLU A 109 0.91 22.36 -6.29
C GLU A 109 1.96 22.31 -5.17
N LYS A 110 1.64 22.82 -3.99
CA LYS A 110 2.54 22.75 -2.82
C LYS A 110 2.96 21.34 -2.45
N ASN A 111 2.21 20.31 -2.86
CA ASN A 111 2.51 18.91 -2.61
C ASN A 111 3.33 18.25 -3.73
N HIS A 112 3.45 18.92 -4.88
CA HIS A 112 4.04 18.32 -6.08
C HIS A 112 5.53 18.02 -5.89
N ALA A 113 6.28 18.90 -5.24
CA ALA A 113 7.71 18.68 -5.00
C ALA A 113 7.98 17.38 -4.23
N ILE A 114 7.19 17.11 -3.18
CA ILE A 114 7.29 15.88 -2.36
C ILE A 114 6.97 14.63 -3.21
N ILE A 115 5.90 14.68 -4.00
CA ILE A 115 5.48 13.55 -4.84
C ILE A 115 6.52 13.29 -5.93
N LEU A 116 7.02 14.33 -6.59
CA LEU A 116 8.06 14.21 -7.64
C LEU A 116 9.36 13.64 -7.06
N GLN A 117 9.76 14.08 -5.87
CA GLN A 117 10.91 13.51 -5.17
C GLN A 117 10.70 12.03 -4.86
N ALA A 118 9.52 11.64 -4.34
CA ALA A 118 9.20 10.23 -4.07
C ALA A 118 9.21 9.38 -5.35
N LEU A 119 8.69 9.89 -6.47
CA LEU A 119 8.75 9.22 -7.77
C LEU A 119 10.18 9.07 -8.29
N SER A 120 11.03 10.08 -8.09
CA SER A 120 12.45 10.02 -8.45
C SER A 120 13.19 8.99 -7.61
N CYS A 121 12.91 8.90 -6.30
CA CYS A 121 13.45 7.85 -5.42
C CYS A 121 13.00 6.45 -5.87
N TYR A 122 11.73 6.30 -6.21
CA TYR A 122 11.18 5.02 -6.67
C TYR A 122 11.85 4.50 -7.93
N ARG A 123 12.27 5.41 -8.83
CA ARG A 123 13.02 5.09 -10.05
C ARG A 123 14.52 4.88 -9.81
N GLY A 124 14.98 4.97 -8.56
CA GLY A 124 16.40 4.77 -8.20
C GLY A 124 17.32 5.97 -8.48
N ASN A 125 16.77 7.15 -8.76
CA ASN A 125 17.55 8.32 -9.15
C ASN A 125 18.09 9.15 -7.97
N GLN A 126 17.49 9.00 -6.78
CA GLN A 126 17.89 9.74 -5.58
C GLN A 126 17.40 9.07 -4.30
N THR A 127 17.87 9.54 -3.15
CA THR A 127 17.37 9.19 -1.82
C THR A 127 16.44 10.29 -1.31
N MET A 128 15.58 9.95 -0.34
CA MET A 128 14.65 10.86 0.28
C MET A 128 14.84 10.86 1.80
N GLN A 129 15.07 12.04 2.37
CA GLN A 129 15.15 12.22 3.81
C GLN A 129 13.88 12.90 4.31
N VAL A 130 13.43 12.50 5.49
CA VAL A 130 12.22 13.06 6.11
C VAL A 130 12.48 14.45 6.65
N ASN A 131 11.52 15.34 6.45
CA ASN A 131 11.44 16.67 7.02
C ASN A 131 10.00 16.97 7.47
N ASP A 132 9.77 18.14 8.06
CA ASP A 132 8.45 18.49 8.59
C ASP A 132 7.40 18.67 7.48
N GLU A 133 7.79 19.05 6.28
CA GLU A 133 6.87 19.16 5.14
C GLU A 133 6.36 17.78 4.72
N ILE A 134 7.21 16.75 4.73
CA ILE A 134 6.84 15.36 4.43
C ILE A 134 5.91 14.82 5.52
N ARG A 135 6.21 15.05 6.80
CA ARG A 135 5.31 14.65 7.91
C ARG A 135 3.94 15.30 7.77
N LEU A 136 3.92 16.59 7.46
CA LEU A 136 2.68 17.34 7.23
C LEU A 136 1.91 16.81 6.01
N PHE A 137 2.60 16.49 4.93
CA PHE A 137 2.01 15.84 3.75
C PHE A 137 1.31 14.54 4.14
N VAL A 138 2.02 13.63 4.83
CA VAL A 138 1.48 12.33 5.24
C VAL A 138 0.24 12.51 6.11
N LYS A 139 0.30 13.40 7.11
CA LYS A 139 -0.83 13.72 7.99
C LYS A 139 -2.04 14.24 7.21
N ASN A 140 -1.83 15.21 6.32
CA ASN A 140 -2.91 15.86 5.58
C ASN A 140 -3.57 14.93 4.57
N VAL A 141 -2.77 14.15 3.84
CA VAL A 141 -3.31 13.20 2.84
C VAL A 141 -4.02 12.04 3.53
N SER A 142 -3.49 11.52 4.64
CA SER A 142 -4.18 10.50 5.44
C SER A 142 -5.54 11.01 5.95
N TYR A 143 -5.58 12.23 6.49
CA TYR A 143 -6.83 12.87 6.93
C TYR A 143 -7.82 13.05 5.77
N MET A 144 -7.34 13.49 4.60
CA MET A 144 -8.18 13.62 3.40
C MET A 144 -8.79 12.29 2.96
N ILE A 145 -8.02 11.20 2.99
CA ILE A 145 -8.48 9.86 2.65
C ILE A 145 -9.57 9.40 3.61
N GLN A 146 -9.37 9.59 4.92
CA GLN A 146 -10.31 9.16 5.96
C GLN A 146 -11.65 9.92 5.92
N ASN A 147 -11.66 11.17 5.46
CA ASN A 147 -12.88 12.00 5.42
C ASN A 147 -13.56 12.03 4.04
N ASN A 148 -13.17 11.19 3.12
CA ASN A 148 -13.83 11.03 1.81
C ASN A 148 -14.66 9.73 1.74
N GLN A 149 -15.20 9.28 2.87
CA GLN A 149 -16.16 8.17 2.95
C GLN A 149 -17.58 8.66 2.71
#